data_86ae7d27eb5835f8c7e57fa9c9c345be
#
_entry.id   86ae7d27eb5835f8c7e57fa9c9c345be
#
_cell.length_a   1.000
_cell.length_b   1.000
_cell.length_c   1.000
_cell.angle_alpha   90.00
_cell.angle_beta   90.00
_cell.angle_gamma   90.00
#
_symmetry.space_group_name_H-M   'P 1'
#
loop_
_entity.id
_entity.type
_entity.pdbx_description
1 polymer ?
#
loop_
_entity_poly.entity_id
_entity_poly.type
_entity_poly.pdbx_seq_one_letter_code
_entity_poly.pdbx_strand_id
1 'polypeptide(L)'
;MRIALVDDCPDDLSIMHQFLAEALDTDSVITEFHNGEDFLQHWSADTFDLIVLDIYMEQVTGIEIARVIRETDPNVCLVFATTSNEFASESYEVNACYYLHKPFLKQQVLTMLDRIGQQNLEVSRTVLLPNGEKVLLRNIIYADYASHRITLHCKKDETITLRVPFQEIEQLLCHYSYFYSPCKGIIVNFYEVCGQPGTVFSMSDGSLIPISRRKSADVLCAYSSFCFDKIRKEMS
;
A
#
# COMPACT_ATOMS: atom_id res chain seq x y z
N MET A 1 -11.76 10.54 -9.13
CA MET A 1 -11.66 9.68 -7.93
C MET A 1 -13.05 9.47 -7.36
N ARG A 2 -13.43 8.24 -6.99
CA ARG A 2 -14.74 7.89 -6.41
C ARG A 2 -14.55 7.71 -4.90
N ILE A 3 -15.27 8.50 -4.12
CA ILE A 3 -15.07 8.59 -2.66
C ILE A 3 -16.38 8.25 -1.95
N ALA A 4 -16.31 7.38 -0.94
CA ALA A 4 -17.39 7.19 0.01
C ALA A 4 -17.05 7.92 1.32
N LEU A 5 -18.00 8.69 1.84
CA LEU A 5 -17.98 9.24 3.19
C LEU A 5 -19.06 8.52 3.99
N VAL A 6 -18.68 7.91 5.09
CA VAL A 6 -19.59 7.11 5.94
C VAL A 6 -19.50 7.62 7.37
N ASP A 7 -20.55 8.28 7.82
CA ASP A 7 -20.60 8.94 9.13
C ASP A 7 -22.08 9.17 9.51
N ASP A 8 -22.48 8.95 10.74
CA ASP A 8 -23.85 9.20 11.19
C ASP A 8 -24.08 10.65 11.64
N CYS A 9 -23.02 11.47 11.72
CA CYS A 9 -23.08 12.89 12.01
C CYS A 9 -23.15 13.72 10.70
N PRO A 10 -24.30 14.37 10.37
CA PRO A 10 -24.43 15.17 9.14
C PRO A 10 -23.46 16.36 9.07
N ASP A 11 -23.12 16.95 10.21
CA ASP A 11 -22.20 18.09 10.27
C ASP A 11 -20.78 17.66 9.87
N ASP A 12 -20.32 16.50 10.35
CA ASP A 12 -19.00 15.94 10.02
C ASP A 12 -18.91 15.53 8.55
N LEU A 13 -19.98 14.90 8.01
CA LEU A 13 -20.11 14.62 6.58
C LEU A 13 -19.98 15.89 5.73
N SER A 14 -20.74 16.93 6.08
CA SER A 14 -20.75 18.20 5.35
C SER A 14 -19.37 18.88 5.36
N ILE A 15 -18.68 18.89 6.51
CA ILE A 15 -17.34 19.46 6.65
C ILE A 15 -16.32 18.67 5.81
N MET A 16 -16.34 17.33 5.90
CA MET A 16 -15.43 16.49 5.13
C MET A 16 -15.69 16.63 3.64
N HIS A 17 -16.95 16.60 3.21
CA HIS A 17 -17.33 16.82 1.81
C HIS A 17 -16.79 18.15 1.29
N GLN A 18 -17.02 19.25 2.03
CA GLN A 18 -16.52 20.55 1.63
C GLN A 18 -15.01 20.57 1.45
N PHE A 19 -14.24 20.03 2.40
CA PHE A 19 -12.78 20.02 2.33
C PHE A 19 -12.27 19.17 1.16
N LEU A 20 -12.90 18.03 0.88
CA LEU A 20 -12.55 17.19 -0.26
C LEU A 20 -12.93 17.83 -1.58
N ALA A 21 -14.13 18.44 -1.70
CA ALA A 21 -14.57 19.11 -2.92
C ALA A 21 -13.70 20.33 -3.27
N GLU A 22 -13.17 21.03 -2.25
CA GLU A 22 -12.23 22.15 -2.47
C GLU A 22 -10.81 21.69 -2.84
N ALA A 23 -10.44 20.45 -2.49
CA ALA A 23 -9.09 19.93 -2.68
C ALA A 23 -8.92 19.06 -3.93
N LEU A 24 -10.00 18.51 -4.45
CA LEU A 24 -9.99 17.54 -5.55
C LEU A 24 -10.48 18.18 -6.86
N ASP A 25 -10.11 17.54 -7.96
CA ASP A 25 -10.56 17.94 -9.29
C ASP A 25 -12.07 17.69 -9.47
N THR A 26 -12.68 18.43 -10.39
CA THR A 26 -14.12 18.38 -10.72
C THR A 26 -14.62 17.01 -11.18
N ASP A 27 -13.73 16.12 -11.58
CA ASP A 27 -14.07 14.74 -12.00
C ASP A 27 -14.16 13.76 -10.82
N SER A 28 -13.98 14.24 -9.59
CA SER A 28 -14.14 13.42 -8.38
C SER A 28 -15.61 13.34 -7.99
N VAL A 29 -16.06 12.12 -7.65
CA VAL A 29 -17.44 11.84 -7.20
C VAL A 29 -17.40 11.49 -5.72
N ILE A 30 -18.10 12.26 -4.90
CA ILE A 30 -18.21 12.02 -3.46
C ILE A 30 -19.64 11.54 -3.17
N THR A 31 -19.76 10.38 -2.55
CA THR A 31 -21.02 9.78 -2.12
C THR A 31 -21.07 9.72 -0.61
N GLU A 32 -22.12 10.25 -0.01
CA GLU A 32 -22.31 10.26 1.45
C GLU A 32 -23.26 9.16 1.88
N PHE A 33 -22.92 8.50 2.97
CA PHE A 33 -23.71 7.48 3.65
C PHE A 33 -23.86 7.86 5.13
N HIS A 34 -25.10 7.93 5.60
CA HIS A 34 -25.42 8.36 6.96
C HIS A 34 -25.45 7.22 7.99
N ASN A 35 -25.12 6.03 7.57
CA ASN A 35 -24.95 4.84 8.43
C ASN A 35 -24.19 3.74 7.72
N GLY A 36 -23.67 2.79 8.50
CA GLY A 36 -22.86 1.68 7.98
C GLY A 36 -23.67 0.65 7.18
N GLU A 37 -24.96 0.44 7.52
CA GLU A 37 -25.79 -0.54 6.80
C GLU A 37 -26.11 -0.10 5.38
N ASP A 38 -26.45 1.19 5.20
CA ASP A 38 -26.69 1.77 3.88
C ASP A 38 -25.42 1.71 3.02
N PHE A 39 -24.26 2.01 3.59
CA PHE A 39 -22.99 1.86 2.90
C PHE A 39 -22.76 0.40 2.46
N LEU A 40 -22.93 -0.58 3.34
CA LEU A 40 -22.70 -1.99 3.04
C LEU A 40 -23.65 -2.53 1.96
N GLN A 41 -24.89 -2.01 1.85
CA GLN A 41 -25.82 -2.35 0.77
C GLN A 41 -25.33 -1.87 -0.61
N HIS A 42 -24.57 -0.77 -0.65
CA HIS A 42 -24.04 -0.18 -1.88
C HIS A 42 -22.56 -0.55 -2.13
N TRP A 43 -21.95 -1.28 -1.18
CA TRP A 43 -20.56 -1.69 -1.28
C TRP A 43 -20.38 -2.89 -2.23
N SER A 44 -19.41 -2.77 -3.11
CA SER A 44 -18.78 -3.90 -3.81
C SER A 44 -17.33 -3.55 -4.10
N ALA A 45 -16.48 -4.56 -4.32
CA ALA A 45 -15.09 -4.34 -4.70
C ALA A 45 -14.97 -3.43 -5.94
N ASP A 46 -13.94 -2.60 -5.96
CA ASP A 46 -13.67 -1.63 -7.04
C ASP A 46 -14.74 -0.53 -7.23
N THR A 47 -15.70 -0.37 -6.31
CA THR A 47 -16.71 0.70 -6.39
C THR A 47 -16.14 2.06 -6.03
N PHE A 48 -15.30 2.12 -5.00
CA PHE A 48 -14.69 3.35 -4.50
C PHE A 48 -13.16 3.25 -4.55
N ASP A 49 -12.53 4.39 -4.74
CA ASP A 49 -11.06 4.51 -4.72
C ASP A 49 -10.56 4.92 -3.32
N LEU A 50 -11.42 5.63 -2.57
CA LEU A 50 -11.20 6.09 -1.19
C LEU A 50 -12.48 5.93 -0.37
N ILE A 51 -12.36 5.42 0.85
CA ILE A 51 -13.43 5.35 1.83
C ILE A 51 -12.97 6.08 3.09
N VAL A 52 -13.70 7.12 3.48
CA VAL A 52 -13.53 7.80 4.76
C VAL A 52 -14.65 7.33 5.67
N LEU A 53 -14.30 6.72 6.80
CA LEU A 53 -15.22 5.95 7.64
C LEU A 53 -15.11 6.39 9.10
N ASP A 54 -16.22 6.81 9.69
CA ASP A 54 -16.26 6.97 11.15
C ASP A 54 -16.25 5.60 11.84
N ILE A 55 -15.58 5.53 12.98
CA ILE A 55 -15.55 4.32 13.81
C ILE A 55 -16.81 4.19 14.67
N TYR A 56 -17.27 5.31 15.23
CA TYR A 56 -18.40 5.34 16.16
C TYR A 56 -19.69 5.69 15.42
N MET A 57 -20.37 4.68 14.93
CA MET A 57 -21.70 4.80 14.35
C MET A 57 -22.69 3.88 15.08
N GLU A 58 -23.98 4.24 15.05
CA GLU A 58 -25.01 3.37 15.55
C GLU A 58 -25.05 2.04 14.76
N GLN A 59 -25.39 0.93 15.44
CA GLN A 59 -25.62 -0.42 14.90
C GLN A 59 -24.35 -1.17 14.45
N VAL A 60 -23.52 -0.63 13.55
CA VAL A 60 -22.32 -1.28 13.04
C VAL A 60 -21.13 -0.32 13.15
N THR A 61 -20.08 -0.76 13.80
CA THR A 61 -18.86 0.07 13.94
C THR A 61 -18.07 0.15 12.64
N GLY A 62 -17.35 1.26 12.43
CA GLY A 62 -16.47 1.42 11.26
C GLY A 62 -15.40 0.34 11.16
N ILE A 63 -14.95 -0.22 12.28
CA ILE A 63 -13.98 -1.32 12.29
C ILE A 63 -14.59 -2.61 11.71
N GLU A 64 -15.84 -2.94 12.05
CA GLU A 64 -16.54 -4.09 11.49
C GLU A 64 -16.76 -3.94 9.99
N ILE A 65 -17.15 -2.74 9.54
CA ILE A 65 -17.27 -2.41 8.12
C ILE A 65 -15.92 -2.57 7.41
N ALA A 66 -14.85 -2.06 8.01
CA ALA A 66 -13.50 -2.17 7.44
C ALA A 66 -13.06 -3.62 7.26
N ARG A 67 -13.39 -4.53 8.19
CA ARG A 67 -13.11 -5.96 8.05
C ARG A 67 -13.87 -6.57 6.86
N VAL A 68 -15.15 -6.26 6.72
CA VAL A 68 -15.96 -6.72 5.56
C VAL A 68 -15.37 -6.20 4.23
N ILE A 69 -14.94 -4.93 4.18
CA ILE A 69 -14.27 -4.36 3.02
C ILE A 69 -13.01 -5.17 2.68
N ARG A 70 -12.17 -5.48 3.66
CA ARG A 70 -10.89 -6.20 3.45
C ARG A 70 -11.06 -7.65 3.01
N GLU A 71 -12.17 -8.30 3.32
CA GLU A 71 -12.48 -9.64 2.79
C GLU A 71 -12.67 -9.63 1.27
N THR A 72 -13.16 -8.53 0.70
CA THR A 72 -13.51 -8.43 -0.73
C THR A 72 -12.56 -7.54 -1.52
N ASP A 73 -12.04 -6.47 -0.89
CA ASP A 73 -11.08 -5.53 -1.49
C ASP A 73 -9.94 -5.21 -0.51
N PRO A 74 -8.82 -5.91 -0.60
CA PRO A 74 -7.67 -5.68 0.26
C PRO A 74 -6.92 -4.37 -0.05
N ASN A 75 -7.18 -3.72 -1.19
CA ASN A 75 -6.37 -2.63 -1.71
C ASN A 75 -7.06 -1.26 -1.69
N VAL A 76 -8.39 -1.19 -1.54
CA VAL A 76 -9.09 0.10 -1.48
C VAL A 76 -8.50 0.97 -0.37
N CYS A 77 -8.32 2.26 -0.65
CA CYS A 77 -7.80 3.17 0.36
C CYS A 77 -8.86 3.45 1.43
N LEU A 78 -8.56 3.07 2.67
CA LEU A 78 -9.46 3.24 3.82
C LEU A 78 -8.85 4.23 4.80
N VAL A 79 -9.64 5.21 5.21
CA VAL A 79 -9.29 6.23 6.20
C VAL A 79 -10.31 6.20 7.31
N PHE A 80 -9.86 6.20 8.56
CA PHE A 80 -10.75 6.44 9.68
C PHE A 80 -10.79 7.92 10.05
N ALA A 81 -12.00 8.44 10.29
CA ALA A 81 -12.22 9.80 10.80
C ALA A 81 -13.07 9.67 12.08
N THR A 82 -12.49 9.86 13.26
CA THR A 82 -13.15 9.53 14.55
C THR A 82 -12.75 10.45 15.69
N THR A 83 -13.55 10.48 16.73
CA THR A 83 -13.33 11.27 17.96
C THR A 83 -12.39 10.60 18.95
N SER A 84 -12.05 9.32 18.80
CA SER A 84 -11.23 8.57 19.76
C SER A 84 -9.99 7.96 19.10
N ASN A 85 -8.92 7.84 19.86
CA ASN A 85 -7.69 7.14 19.47
C ASN A 85 -7.64 5.68 19.97
N GLU A 86 -8.69 5.19 20.59
CA GLU A 86 -8.70 3.85 21.21
C GLU A 86 -8.57 2.73 20.19
N PHE A 87 -9.02 2.95 18.94
CA PHE A 87 -8.97 1.96 17.86
C PHE A 87 -7.77 2.11 16.92
N ALA A 88 -6.74 2.83 17.34
CA ALA A 88 -5.53 2.98 16.53
C ALA A 88 -4.85 1.62 16.26
N SER A 89 -4.88 0.68 17.21
CA SER A 89 -4.35 -0.68 17.03
C SER A 89 -5.15 -1.49 16.02
N GLU A 90 -6.47 -1.46 16.08
CA GLU A 90 -7.36 -2.17 15.17
C GLU A 90 -7.29 -1.62 13.75
N SER A 91 -7.00 -0.31 13.61
CA SER A 91 -6.80 0.30 12.28
C SER A 91 -5.62 -0.32 11.52
N TYR A 92 -4.59 -0.81 12.23
CA TYR A 92 -3.48 -1.55 11.63
C TYR A 92 -3.91 -2.93 11.12
N GLU A 93 -4.80 -3.63 11.83
CA GLU A 93 -5.30 -4.95 11.41
C GLU A 93 -6.03 -4.88 10.06
N VAL A 94 -6.73 -3.77 9.80
CA VAL A 94 -7.46 -3.54 8.55
C VAL A 94 -6.65 -2.76 7.51
N ASN A 95 -5.34 -2.54 7.72
CA ASN A 95 -4.48 -1.78 6.83
C ASN A 95 -5.09 -0.43 6.41
N ALA A 96 -5.54 0.37 7.39
CA ALA A 96 -6.01 1.72 7.12
C ALA A 96 -4.85 2.60 6.61
N CYS A 97 -5.12 3.38 5.55
CA CYS A 97 -4.13 4.26 4.93
C CYS A 97 -3.84 5.50 5.77
N TYR A 98 -4.83 5.95 6.54
CA TYR A 98 -4.73 7.14 7.38
C TYR A 98 -5.74 7.12 8.52
N TYR A 99 -5.46 7.92 9.56
CA TYR A 99 -6.33 8.12 10.72
C TYR A 99 -6.48 9.61 10.99
N LEU A 100 -7.71 10.13 10.91
CA LEU A 100 -8.06 11.52 11.20
C LEU A 100 -8.79 11.60 12.52
N HIS A 101 -8.30 12.47 13.41
CA HIS A 101 -9.01 12.74 14.67
C HIS A 101 -9.95 13.92 14.50
N LYS A 102 -11.22 13.74 14.86
CA LYS A 102 -12.25 14.80 14.89
C LYS A 102 -12.07 15.71 16.15
N PRO A 103 -12.30 17.02 16.07
CA PRO A 103 -12.56 17.77 14.85
C PRO A 103 -11.29 17.92 14.00
N PHE A 104 -11.39 17.66 12.70
CA PHE A 104 -10.26 17.79 11.78
C PHE A 104 -10.23 19.16 11.10
N LEU A 105 -9.03 19.63 10.83
CA LEU A 105 -8.79 20.87 10.09
C LEU A 105 -8.59 20.55 8.59
N LYS A 106 -8.92 21.51 7.73
CA LYS A 106 -8.68 21.40 6.28
C LYS A 106 -7.25 20.95 5.96
N GLN A 107 -6.25 21.50 6.65
CA GLN A 107 -4.84 21.13 6.42
C GLN A 107 -4.55 19.66 6.70
N GLN A 108 -5.23 19.03 7.65
CA GLN A 108 -5.07 17.60 7.95
C GLN A 108 -5.69 16.75 6.82
N VAL A 109 -6.82 17.16 6.25
CA VAL A 109 -7.43 16.52 5.09
C VAL A 109 -6.54 16.62 3.86
N LEU A 110 -5.93 17.78 3.61
CA LEU A 110 -4.95 17.96 2.53
C LEU A 110 -3.73 17.07 2.71
N THR A 111 -3.20 16.98 3.94
CA THR A 111 -2.08 16.09 4.26
C THR A 111 -2.45 14.62 4.05
N MET A 112 -3.65 14.22 4.44
CA MET A 112 -4.19 12.87 4.18
C MET A 112 -4.23 12.59 2.68
N LEU A 113 -4.81 13.48 1.87
CA LEU A 113 -4.90 13.31 0.42
C LEU A 113 -3.53 13.22 -0.25
N ASP A 114 -2.57 14.04 0.16
CA ASP A 114 -1.20 13.99 -0.34
C ASP A 114 -0.55 12.62 -0.06
N ARG A 115 -0.72 12.10 1.15
CA ARG A 115 -0.21 10.77 1.53
C ARG A 115 -0.87 9.64 0.74
N ILE A 116 -2.20 9.67 0.61
CA ILE A 116 -2.93 8.69 -0.18
C ILE A 116 -2.47 8.73 -1.64
N GLY A 117 -2.30 9.94 -2.19
CA GLY A 117 -1.77 10.14 -3.53
C GLY A 117 -0.37 9.55 -3.71
N GLN A 118 0.54 9.78 -2.76
CA GLN A 118 1.88 9.22 -2.76
C GLN A 118 1.87 7.68 -2.62
N GLN A 119 1.04 7.12 -1.74
CA GLN A 119 0.89 5.67 -1.57
C GLN A 119 0.32 5.03 -2.84
N ASN A 120 -0.73 5.60 -3.41
CA ASN A 120 -1.33 5.09 -4.65
C ASN A 120 -0.35 5.17 -5.83
N LEU A 121 0.43 6.24 -5.94
CA LEU A 121 1.48 6.35 -6.96
C LEU A 121 2.55 5.25 -6.80
N GLU A 122 2.92 4.90 -5.57
CA GLU A 122 3.88 3.81 -5.33
C GLU A 122 3.25 2.42 -5.58
N VAL A 123 2.00 2.21 -5.19
CA VAL A 123 1.29 0.92 -5.40
C VAL A 123 0.99 0.68 -6.88
N SER A 124 0.60 1.72 -7.62
CA SER A 124 0.29 1.64 -9.05
C SER A 124 1.51 1.79 -9.96
N ARG A 125 2.71 1.99 -9.39
CA ARG A 125 3.93 2.19 -10.18
C ARG A 125 4.28 0.96 -10.99
N THR A 126 4.34 1.15 -12.31
CA THR A 126 4.72 0.11 -13.26
C THR A 126 6.13 0.35 -13.80
N VAL A 127 6.76 -0.73 -14.21
CA VAL A 127 8.00 -0.71 -14.99
C VAL A 127 7.76 -1.32 -16.36
N LEU A 128 8.34 -0.73 -17.39
CA LEU A 128 8.34 -1.30 -18.74
C LEU A 128 9.58 -2.18 -18.88
N LEU A 129 9.35 -3.48 -19.02
CA LEU A 129 10.43 -4.45 -19.23
C LEU A 129 10.98 -4.38 -20.66
N PRO A 130 12.22 -4.84 -20.93
CA PRO A 130 12.84 -4.84 -22.26
C PRO A 130 12.05 -5.59 -23.34
N ASN A 131 11.15 -6.51 -22.96
CA ASN A 131 10.24 -7.20 -23.88
C ASN A 131 8.97 -6.40 -24.22
N GLY A 132 8.82 -5.17 -23.69
CA GLY A 132 7.64 -4.32 -23.89
C GLY A 132 6.48 -4.59 -22.93
N GLU A 133 6.63 -5.52 -22.01
CA GLU A 133 5.61 -5.84 -21.00
C GLU A 133 5.65 -4.83 -19.84
N LYS A 134 4.48 -4.36 -19.40
CA LYS A 134 4.35 -3.52 -18.20
C LYS A 134 4.05 -4.38 -16.99
N VAL A 135 4.85 -4.22 -15.94
CA VAL A 135 4.71 -4.97 -14.69
C VAL A 135 4.59 -4.01 -13.52
N LEU A 136 3.64 -4.26 -12.63
CA LEU A 136 3.55 -3.57 -11.35
C LEU A 136 4.76 -3.92 -10.48
N LEU A 137 5.52 -2.91 -10.05
CA LEU A 137 6.71 -3.14 -9.22
C LEU A 137 6.37 -3.87 -7.91
N ARG A 138 5.19 -3.61 -7.35
CA ARG A 138 4.70 -4.26 -6.11
C ARG A 138 4.27 -5.73 -6.30
N ASN A 139 4.13 -6.18 -7.55
CA ASN A 139 3.89 -7.58 -7.83
C ASN A 139 5.18 -8.41 -7.88
N ILE A 140 6.34 -7.77 -8.10
CA ILE A 140 7.62 -8.47 -8.16
C ILE A 140 8.08 -8.79 -6.73
N ILE A 141 8.27 -10.07 -6.43
CA ILE A 141 8.80 -10.55 -5.14
C ILE A 141 10.32 -10.51 -5.16
N TYR A 142 10.92 -11.15 -6.16
CA TYR A 142 12.36 -11.12 -6.43
C TYR A 142 12.64 -11.45 -7.89
N ALA A 143 13.88 -11.24 -8.33
CA ALA A 143 14.37 -11.68 -9.63
C ALA A 143 15.64 -12.49 -9.45
N ASP A 144 15.78 -13.56 -10.22
CA ASP A 144 17.02 -14.35 -10.29
C ASP A 144 17.57 -14.44 -11.71
N TYR A 145 18.88 -14.66 -11.80
CA TYR A 145 19.59 -14.83 -13.08
C TYR A 145 20.25 -16.19 -13.12
N ALA A 146 19.75 -17.05 -13.99
CA ALA A 146 20.28 -18.38 -14.24
C ALA A 146 20.28 -18.70 -15.75
N SER A 147 21.27 -19.41 -16.23
CA SER A 147 21.34 -19.90 -17.63
C SER A 147 21.12 -18.80 -18.68
N HIS A 148 21.72 -17.62 -18.48
CA HIS A 148 21.58 -16.44 -19.36
C HIS A 148 20.15 -15.91 -19.49
N ARG A 149 19.32 -16.15 -18.48
CA ARG A 149 17.95 -15.65 -18.40
C ARG A 149 17.72 -15.03 -17.03
N ILE A 150 16.90 -14.00 -16.99
CA ILE A 150 16.34 -13.43 -15.77
C ILE A 150 14.92 -13.93 -15.64
N THR A 151 14.56 -14.41 -14.45
CA THR A 151 13.19 -14.75 -14.07
C THR A 151 12.74 -13.78 -12.98
N LEU A 152 11.69 -13.02 -13.25
CA LEU A 152 10.97 -12.23 -12.25
C LEU A 152 9.91 -13.13 -11.61
N HIS A 153 10.02 -13.35 -10.32
CA HIS A 153 9.01 -14.09 -9.53
C HIS A 153 8.01 -13.08 -8.99
N CYS A 154 6.76 -13.24 -9.38
CA CYS A 154 5.68 -12.32 -9.07
C CYS A 154 4.66 -12.97 -8.13
N LYS A 155 3.79 -12.13 -7.54
CA LYS A 155 2.67 -12.60 -6.73
C LYS A 155 1.77 -13.52 -7.55
N LYS A 156 0.96 -14.34 -6.87
CA LYS A 156 0.05 -15.34 -7.48
C LYS A 156 0.77 -16.42 -8.32
N ASP A 157 2.02 -16.73 -7.96
CA ASP A 157 2.87 -17.71 -8.63
C ASP A 157 3.14 -17.40 -10.12
N GLU A 158 2.98 -16.14 -10.52
CA GLU A 158 3.31 -15.69 -11.87
C GLU A 158 4.83 -15.52 -12.03
N THR A 159 5.36 -15.86 -13.21
CA THR A 159 6.77 -15.67 -13.55
C THR A 159 6.93 -15.05 -14.93
N ILE A 160 7.88 -14.09 -15.04
CA ILE A 160 8.24 -13.47 -16.32
C ILE A 160 9.71 -13.76 -16.58
N THR A 161 10.01 -14.39 -17.72
CA THR A 161 11.39 -14.76 -18.09
C THR A 161 11.87 -13.94 -19.27
N LEU A 162 13.04 -13.29 -19.09
CA LEU A 162 13.67 -12.42 -20.09
C LEU A 162 15.06 -12.93 -20.48
N ARG A 163 15.45 -12.72 -21.73
CA ARG A 163 16.82 -12.95 -22.23
C ARG A 163 17.57 -11.63 -22.37
N VAL A 164 17.97 -11.07 -21.24
CA VAL A 164 18.70 -9.79 -21.16
C VAL A 164 19.86 -9.90 -20.16
N PRO A 165 20.88 -9.06 -20.23
CA PRO A 165 21.94 -9.00 -19.23
C PRO A 165 21.37 -8.68 -17.84
N PHE A 166 21.91 -9.31 -16.79
CA PHE A 166 21.49 -9.04 -15.40
C PHE A 166 21.58 -7.56 -15.04
N GLN A 167 22.63 -6.87 -15.48
CA GLN A 167 22.85 -5.45 -15.19
C GLN A 167 21.71 -4.54 -15.69
N GLU A 168 21.07 -4.90 -16.81
CA GLU A 168 19.96 -4.11 -17.36
C GLU A 168 18.75 -4.11 -16.42
N ILE A 169 18.39 -5.28 -15.88
CA ILE A 169 17.28 -5.39 -14.92
C ILE A 169 17.69 -4.87 -13.53
N GLU A 170 18.95 -5.07 -13.14
CA GLU A 170 19.47 -4.50 -11.88
C GLU A 170 19.39 -2.98 -11.91
N GLN A 171 19.79 -2.31 -12.98
CA GLN A 171 19.66 -0.86 -13.13
C GLN A 171 18.20 -0.41 -13.16
N LEU A 172 17.33 -1.16 -13.82
CA LEU A 172 15.92 -0.87 -13.95
C LEU A 172 15.19 -0.97 -12.61
N LEU A 173 15.39 -2.04 -11.85
CA LEU A 173 14.71 -2.30 -10.60
C LEU A 173 15.36 -1.58 -9.41
N CYS A 174 16.69 -1.62 -9.28
CA CYS A 174 17.40 -0.99 -8.17
C CYS A 174 17.46 0.55 -8.26
N HIS A 175 16.87 1.15 -9.30
CA HIS A 175 16.52 2.56 -9.33
C HIS A 175 15.52 2.92 -8.21
N TYR A 176 14.69 1.97 -7.81
CA TYR A 176 13.73 2.11 -6.73
C TYR A 176 14.36 1.61 -5.43
N SER A 177 14.32 2.43 -4.37
CA SER A 177 15.01 2.20 -3.09
C SER A 177 14.63 0.90 -2.36
N TYR A 178 13.51 0.29 -2.72
CA TYR A 178 13.03 -0.97 -2.14
C TYR A 178 13.45 -2.22 -2.94
N PHE A 179 14.15 -2.06 -4.07
CA PHE A 179 14.82 -3.18 -4.73
C PHE A 179 16.32 -3.17 -4.44
N TYR A 180 16.85 -4.31 -4.11
CA TYR A 180 18.26 -4.46 -3.78
C TYR A 180 18.84 -5.80 -4.25
N SER A 181 20.14 -5.80 -4.63
CA SER A 181 20.87 -7.01 -5.03
C SER A 181 21.67 -7.57 -3.84
N PRO A 182 21.12 -8.51 -3.04
CA PRO A 182 21.79 -9.05 -1.86
C PRO A 182 22.96 -9.96 -2.17
N CYS A 183 22.95 -10.58 -3.34
CA CYS A 183 24.04 -11.42 -3.85
C CYS A 183 24.08 -11.38 -5.38
N LYS A 184 25.10 -12.01 -5.97
CA LYS A 184 25.27 -12.03 -7.42
C LYS A 184 24.10 -12.72 -8.11
N GLY A 185 23.46 -12.03 -9.04
CA GLY A 185 22.41 -12.58 -9.88
C GLY A 185 21.04 -12.66 -9.21
N ILE A 186 20.83 -11.99 -8.08
CA ILE A 186 19.52 -11.91 -7.43
C ILE A 186 19.21 -10.46 -7.05
N ILE A 187 17.98 -10.06 -7.25
CA ILE A 187 17.40 -8.77 -6.81
C ILE A 187 16.17 -9.08 -5.98
N VAL A 188 16.04 -8.52 -4.79
CA VAL A 188 14.87 -8.69 -3.91
C VAL A 188 14.07 -7.40 -3.79
N ASN A 189 12.76 -7.53 -3.59
CA ASN A 189 11.89 -6.45 -3.19
C ASN A 189 11.77 -6.45 -1.66
N PHE A 190 12.20 -5.41 -0.99
CA PHE A 190 12.15 -5.30 0.47
C PHE A 190 10.74 -5.30 1.04
N TYR A 191 9.73 -4.90 0.26
CA TYR A 191 8.34 -5.03 0.68
C TYR A 191 7.88 -6.47 0.84
N GLU A 192 8.54 -7.40 0.16
CA GLU A 192 8.21 -8.83 0.14
C GLU A 192 9.11 -9.65 1.08
N VAL A 193 9.96 -9.00 1.87
CA VAL A 193 10.76 -9.66 2.90
C VAL A 193 9.91 -9.83 4.16
N CYS A 194 9.59 -11.08 4.51
CA CYS A 194 8.85 -11.45 5.72
C CYS A 194 9.76 -11.64 6.94
N GLY A 195 11.05 -11.90 6.72
CA GLY A 195 12.01 -12.08 7.81
C GLY A 195 13.45 -12.17 7.32
N GLN A 196 14.39 -11.98 8.25
CA GLN A 196 15.81 -12.03 7.95
C GLN A 196 16.53 -12.91 8.98
N PRO A 197 16.41 -14.27 8.88
CA PRO A 197 17.13 -15.19 9.76
C PRO A 197 18.61 -15.26 9.36
N GLY A 198 19.49 -14.61 10.14
CA GLY A 198 20.93 -14.63 9.91
C GLY A 198 21.34 -13.94 8.60
N THR A 199 21.89 -14.71 7.65
CA THR A 199 22.38 -14.23 6.35
C THR A 199 21.46 -14.59 5.19
N VAL A 200 20.17 -14.66 5.44
CA VAL A 200 19.13 -15.06 4.46
C VAL A 200 17.94 -14.12 4.59
N PHE A 201 17.32 -13.75 3.49
CA PHE A 201 15.98 -13.17 3.46
C PHE A 201 14.95 -14.28 3.23
N SER A 202 13.88 -14.29 4.05
CA SER A 202 12.68 -15.09 3.81
C SER A 202 11.67 -14.22 3.07
N MET A 203 11.27 -14.62 1.87
CA MET A 203 10.35 -13.87 1.00
C MET A 203 8.89 -14.26 1.25
N SER A 204 7.96 -13.45 0.78
CA SER A 204 6.51 -13.66 0.95
C SER A 204 5.98 -14.94 0.26
N ASP A 205 6.66 -15.44 -0.76
CA ASP A 205 6.38 -16.72 -1.43
C ASP A 205 7.04 -17.93 -0.76
N GLY A 206 7.73 -17.71 0.38
CA GLY A 206 8.48 -18.74 1.11
C GLY A 206 9.89 -18.99 0.59
N SER A 207 10.33 -18.32 -0.46
CA SER A 207 11.70 -18.43 -0.99
C SER A 207 12.73 -17.92 0.01
N LEU A 208 13.91 -18.56 0.05
CA LEU A 208 15.03 -18.21 0.90
C LEU A 208 16.16 -17.64 0.06
N ILE A 209 16.43 -16.35 0.17
CA ILE A 209 17.42 -15.65 -0.63
C ILE A 209 18.69 -15.38 0.19
N PRO A 210 19.86 -15.90 -0.22
CA PRO A 210 21.10 -15.71 0.53
C PRO A 210 21.61 -14.27 0.42
N ILE A 211 22.19 -13.77 1.52
CA ILE A 211 22.91 -12.49 1.56
C ILE A 211 24.41 -12.79 1.43
N SER A 212 25.05 -12.22 0.44
CA SER A 212 26.50 -12.35 0.24
C SER A 212 27.30 -11.82 1.42
N ARG A 213 28.26 -12.59 1.94
CA ARG A 213 29.11 -12.15 3.06
C ARG A 213 29.80 -10.82 2.80
N ARG A 214 30.21 -10.55 1.55
CA ARG A 214 30.88 -9.30 1.18
C ARG A 214 29.96 -8.08 1.19
N LYS A 215 28.68 -8.28 0.91
CA LYS A 215 27.67 -7.22 0.86
C LYS A 215 26.80 -7.17 2.13
N SER A 216 27.05 -8.06 3.10
CA SER A 216 26.13 -8.24 4.24
C SER A 216 25.88 -6.93 5.01
N ALA A 217 26.92 -6.16 5.30
CA ALA A 217 26.76 -4.90 6.03
C ALA A 217 25.91 -3.88 5.23
N ASP A 218 26.19 -3.73 3.93
CA ASP A 218 25.49 -2.78 3.05
C ASP A 218 24.03 -3.19 2.85
N VAL A 219 23.77 -4.49 2.64
CA VAL A 219 22.43 -5.07 2.47
C VAL A 219 21.58 -4.85 3.73
N LEU A 220 22.14 -5.15 4.90
CA LEU A 220 21.42 -5.01 6.17
C LEU A 220 21.20 -3.54 6.53
N CYS A 221 22.14 -2.66 6.21
CA CYS A 221 21.97 -1.22 6.37
C CYS A 221 20.83 -0.70 5.47
N ALA A 222 20.83 -1.09 4.19
CA ALA A 222 19.79 -0.70 3.23
C ALA A 222 18.41 -1.22 3.65
N TYR A 223 18.31 -2.48 4.09
CA TYR A 223 17.07 -3.06 4.56
C TYR A 223 16.57 -2.39 5.85
N SER A 224 17.47 -2.13 6.82
CA SER A 224 17.10 -1.42 8.05
C SER A 224 16.61 -0.01 7.74
N SER A 225 17.29 0.74 6.87
CA SER A 225 16.85 2.06 6.44
C SER A 225 15.47 2.02 5.78
N PHE A 226 15.23 1.04 4.91
CA PHE A 226 13.91 0.82 4.31
C PHE A 226 12.84 0.55 5.37
N CYS A 227 13.10 -0.31 6.36
CA CYS A 227 12.16 -0.60 7.45
C CYS A 227 11.88 0.65 8.30
N PHE A 228 12.90 1.44 8.63
CA PHE A 228 12.72 2.69 9.35
C PHE A 228 11.90 3.71 8.55
N ASP A 229 12.18 3.87 7.27
CA ASP A 229 11.43 4.77 6.39
C ASP A 229 9.98 4.32 6.24
N LYS A 230 9.74 2.99 6.15
CA LYS A 230 8.40 2.42 6.12
C LYS A 230 7.63 2.74 7.40
N ILE A 231 8.20 2.44 8.57
CA ILE A 231 7.59 2.73 9.89
C ILE A 231 7.36 4.24 10.04
N ARG A 232 8.32 5.08 9.66
CA ARG A 232 8.21 6.54 9.75
C ARG A 232 7.08 7.07 8.86
N LYS A 233 6.91 6.51 7.66
CA LYS A 233 5.79 6.85 6.75
C LYS A 233 4.45 6.36 7.29
N GLU A 234 4.43 5.24 8.02
CA GLU A 234 3.23 4.69 8.66
C GLU A 234 2.83 5.43 9.95
N MET A 235 3.81 6.02 10.67
CA MET A 235 3.57 6.75 11.94
C MET A 235 3.39 8.27 11.78
N SER A 236 3.68 8.83 10.62
CA SER A 236 3.56 10.28 10.37
C SER A 236 2.27 10.61 9.69
#